data_fddedff0d0a666ffd0b73695dc9c4786
#
_entry.id   fddedff0d0a666ffd0b73695dc9c4786
#
_cell.length_a   1.000
_cell.length_b   1.000
_cell.length_c   1.000
_cell.angle_alpha   90.00
_cell.angle_beta   90.00
_cell.angle_gamma   90.00
#
_symmetry.space_group_name_H-M   'P 1'
#
loop_
_entity.id
_entity.type
_entity.pdbx_description
1 polymer ?
#
loop_
_entity_poly.entity_id
_entity_poly.type
_entity_poly.pdbx_seq_one_letter_code
_entity_poly.pdbx_strand_id
1 'polypeptide(L)'
;MVFRSTSSRVAAGVAALALASVASAAALARIFDAHPLRTHSGCALVYTPRSRMFQVDDEEAGDAVAGDGAGIAPSHPKDPVRVLTSGGVFQSATYTGEHRFEPVFEYYRGFDTMFSAESPLASAFGHGMTDVLMLGGGGFAYPKHLLTTREGISLDVVEIDPAVVSGARRWFFVDELEERLGDAARARGNRMRVFVADARAFLDQQDRLFEVSLPDPAHRSVHAGHQAHTLNPFGSARDAREHLRGRLQYNAIVNDCFVGAEPVASLATLEAAQAIRRRLVPGGIYLTNVVSRDNCGDLTFLRDQVATLSRAFLHVHIVPCEDERFGGEDNFLVIATDSDVSVPAAVPYDEGFLGEVLRD
;
A
#
# COMPACT_ATOMS: atom_id res chain seq x y z
N MET A 1 39.33 36.79 42.35
CA MET A 1 37.84 36.84 42.27
C MET A 1 37.45 36.12 40.99
N VAL A 2 37.01 34.86 41.12
CA VAL A 2 36.86 33.99 39.96
C VAL A 2 35.37 33.93 39.63
N PHE A 3 34.98 34.53 38.49
CA PHE A 3 33.67 34.35 37.88
C PHE A 3 33.61 32.99 37.22
N ARG A 4 33.08 31.97 37.92
CA ARG A 4 32.69 30.67 37.30
C ARG A 4 31.22 30.72 36.99
N SER A 5 30.96 30.85 35.76
CA SER A 5 29.93 30.54 34.79
C SER A 5 28.64 29.90 35.32
N THR A 6 27.60 30.70 35.36
CA THR A 6 26.18 30.29 35.45
C THR A 6 25.71 29.53 34.18
N SER A 7 26.45 29.67 33.08
CA SER A 7 26.10 29.03 31.78
C SER A 7 26.22 27.49 31.78
N SER A 8 27.17 26.93 32.56
CA SER A 8 27.34 25.46 32.57
C SER A 8 26.23 24.71 33.34
N ARG A 9 25.62 25.37 34.35
CA ARG A 9 24.50 24.78 35.12
C ARG A 9 23.18 24.80 34.34
N VAL A 10 22.94 25.83 33.55
CA VAL A 10 21.76 25.94 32.69
C VAL A 10 21.86 24.93 31.54
N ALA A 11 23.03 24.78 30.91
CA ALA A 11 23.25 23.77 29.86
C ALA A 11 23.09 22.35 30.39
N ALA A 12 23.58 22.06 31.60
CA ALA A 12 23.41 20.76 32.24
C ALA A 12 21.94 20.49 32.61
N GLY A 13 21.18 21.51 33.06
CA GLY A 13 19.77 21.41 33.36
C GLY A 13 18.91 21.15 32.11
N VAL A 14 19.18 21.84 31.00
CA VAL A 14 18.50 21.64 29.74
C VAL A 14 18.81 20.25 29.15
N ALA A 15 20.06 19.81 29.23
CA ALA A 15 20.45 18.45 28.81
C ALA A 15 19.78 17.35 29.67
N ALA A 16 19.67 17.56 30.99
CA ALA A 16 18.99 16.62 31.87
C ALA A 16 17.49 16.56 31.64
N LEU A 17 16.82 17.70 31.35
CA LEU A 17 15.42 17.75 30.96
C LEU A 17 15.18 17.09 29.59
N ALA A 18 16.06 17.30 28.63
CA ALA A 18 15.99 16.64 27.32
C ALA A 18 16.17 15.13 27.43
N LEU A 19 17.13 14.67 28.25
CA LEU A 19 17.34 13.24 28.53
C LEU A 19 16.16 12.61 29.29
N ALA A 20 15.57 13.31 30.25
CA ALA A 20 14.39 12.85 30.97
C ALA A 20 13.16 12.77 30.06
N SER A 21 12.98 13.70 29.12
CA SER A 21 11.90 13.68 28.14
C SER A 21 12.07 12.54 27.13
N VAL A 22 13.30 12.27 26.67
CA VAL A 22 13.61 11.13 25.79
C VAL A 22 13.42 9.79 26.51
N ALA A 23 13.85 9.68 27.77
CA ALA A 23 13.64 8.48 28.59
C ALA A 23 12.15 8.23 28.85
N SER A 24 11.37 9.27 29.10
CA SER A 24 9.92 9.18 29.26
C SER A 24 9.22 8.80 27.97
N ALA A 25 9.64 9.38 26.83
CA ALA A 25 9.11 9.01 25.52
C ALA A 25 9.45 7.55 25.15
N ALA A 26 10.67 7.09 25.46
CA ALA A 26 11.06 5.70 25.25
C ALA A 26 10.32 4.72 26.16
N ALA A 27 10.01 5.12 27.40
CA ALA A 27 9.21 4.32 28.32
C ALA A 27 7.75 4.25 27.84
N LEU A 28 7.18 5.37 27.41
CA LEU A 28 5.83 5.41 26.84
C LEU A 28 5.75 4.59 25.54
N ALA A 29 6.74 4.69 24.67
CA ALA A 29 6.83 3.89 23.45
C ALA A 29 6.80 2.38 23.75
N ARG A 30 7.52 1.94 24.79
CA ARG A 30 7.51 0.53 25.23
C ARG A 30 6.16 0.12 25.83
N ILE A 31 5.52 1.01 26.62
CA ILE A 31 4.21 0.73 27.22
C ILE A 31 3.12 0.60 26.16
N PHE A 32 3.21 1.38 25.09
CA PHE A 32 2.21 1.44 24.01
C PHE A 32 2.61 0.66 22.76
N ASP A 33 3.72 -0.06 22.79
CA ASP A 33 4.29 -0.73 21.59
C ASP A 33 4.37 0.23 20.38
N ALA A 34 4.83 1.46 20.64
CA ALA A 34 4.83 2.55 19.69
C ALA A 34 6.23 2.81 19.13
N HIS A 35 6.35 2.81 17.80
CA HIS A 35 7.61 2.89 17.07
C HIS A 35 7.56 4.07 16.08
N PRO A 36 8.26 5.18 16.37
CA PRO A 36 8.32 6.31 15.46
C PRO A 36 9.21 5.99 14.26
N LEU A 37 8.73 6.38 13.08
CA LEU A 37 9.45 6.31 11.81
C LEU A 37 9.70 7.74 11.30
N ARG A 38 10.92 8.02 10.86
CA ARG A 38 11.25 9.25 10.13
C ARG A 38 11.06 8.98 8.65
N THR A 39 10.01 9.53 8.09
CA THR A 39 9.62 9.35 6.69
C THR A 39 9.92 10.60 5.86
N HIS A 40 9.89 10.49 4.55
CA HIS A 40 10.03 11.64 3.66
C HIS A 40 8.95 12.71 3.89
N SER A 41 7.74 12.28 4.21
CA SER A 41 6.61 13.16 4.50
C SER A 41 6.55 13.66 5.96
N GLY A 42 7.54 13.32 6.80
CA GLY A 42 7.61 13.76 8.20
C GLY A 42 7.76 12.59 9.18
N CYS A 43 6.93 12.54 10.21
CA CYS A 43 6.96 11.49 11.22
C CYS A 43 5.74 10.59 11.07
N ALA A 44 5.97 9.31 10.90
CA ALA A 44 4.96 8.28 11.01
C ALA A 44 5.11 7.49 12.31
N LEU A 45 4.05 6.84 12.74
CA LEU A 45 4.02 6.06 13.98
C LEU A 45 3.41 4.68 13.72
N VAL A 46 4.13 3.64 14.11
CA VAL A 46 3.60 2.27 14.20
C VAL A 46 3.23 2.00 15.65
N TYR A 47 2.02 1.56 15.92
CA TYR A 47 1.59 1.20 17.28
C TYR A 47 0.39 0.25 17.27
N THR A 48 0.16 -0.38 18.42
CA THR A 48 -1.01 -1.22 18.66
C THR A 48 -1.97 -0.47 19.60
N PRO A 49 -3.11 0.06 19.10
CA PRO A 49 -4.09 0.76 19.92
C PRO A 49 -4.63 -0.16 21.02
N ARG A 50 -4.78 0.38 22.24
CA ARG A 50 -5.39 -0.36 23.37
C ARG A 50 -6.90 -0.23 23.41
N SER A 51 -7.46 0.70 22.65
CA SER A 51 -8.91 0.93 22.64
C SER A 51 -9.60 -0.06 21.72
N ARG A 52 -10.88 -0.30 21.99
CA ARG A 52 -11.78 -1.13 21.18
C ARG A 52 -12.09 -0.51 19.80
N MET A 53 -11.30 0.46 19.33
CA MET A 53 -11.49 1.16 18.05
C MET A 53 -11.64 0.20 16.86
N PHE A 54 -11.03 -0.98 16.95
CA PHE A 54 -11.10 -2.04 15.95
C PHE A 54 -11.82 -3.30 16.48
N GLN A 55 -12.49 -3.22 17.61
CA GLN A 55 -13.24 -4.35 18.21
C GLN A 55 -14.73 -4.02 18.16
N VAL A 56 -15.53 -4.95 17.73
CA VAL A 56 -17.00 -4.88 17.83
C VAL A 56 -17.39 -5.32 19.23
N ASP A 57 -18.27 -4.60 19.89
CA ASP A 57 -18.90 -5.05 21.12
C ASP A 57 -19.78 -6.26 20.80
N ASP A 58 -19.62 -7.36 21.57
CA ASP A 58 -20.36 -8.63 21.39
C ASP A 58 -21.90 -8.44 21.47
N GLU A 59 -22.38 -7.30 21.98
CA GLU A 59 -23.82 -6.98 22.09
C GLU A 59 -24.42 -6.50 20.75
N GLU A 60 -23.64 -5.92 19.83
CA GLU A 60 -24.14 -5.50 18.51
C GLU A 60 -24.07 -6.64 17.46
N ALA A 61 -23.32 -7.69 17.72
CA ALA A 61 -23.21 -8.83 16.82
C ALA A 61 -24.47 -9.74 16.82
N GLY A 62 -25.40 -9.53 17.77
CA GLY A 62 -26.58 -10.38 17.96
C GLY A 62 -27.82 -10.00 17.16
N ASP A 63 -27.95 -8.77 16.70
CA ASP A 63 -29.16 -8.22 16.07
C ASP A 63 -28.98 -7.70 14.62
N ALA A 64 -27.90 -8.02 13.95
CA ALA A 64 -27.77 -7.76 12.53
C ALA A 64 -28.75 -8.65 11.78
N VAL A 65 -30.01 -8.19 11.73
CA VAL A 65 -31.02 -8.66 10.77
C VAL A 65 -30.40 -8.55 9.38
N ALA A 66 -30.42 -9.63 8.64
CA ALA A 66 -30.03 -9.71 7.25
C ALA A 66 -30.85 -8.71 6.42
N GLY A 67 -30.37 -7.48 6.34
CA GLY A 67 -30.73 -6.50 5.36
C GLY A 67 -29.72 -6.60 4.20
N ASP A 68 -30.18 -6.56 2.99
CA ASP A 68 -29.43 -6.74 1.74
C ASP A 68 -28.35 -5.68 1.46
N GLY A 69 -27.77 -5.08 2.48
CA GLY A 69 -26.60 -4.20 2.47
C GLY A 69 -25.58 -4.73 3.48
N ALA A 70 -24.75 -5.68 3.03
CA ALA A 70 -23.74 -6.26 3.89
C ALA A 70 -22.60 -5.27 4.14
N GLY A 71 -22.73 -4.47 5.19
CA GLY A 71 -21.59 -3.85 5.85
C GLY A 71 -20.66 -4.96 6.34
N ILE A 72 -19.47 -5.06 5.78
CA ILE A 72 -18.55 -6.16 6.06
C ILE A 72 -17.79 -5.84 7.33
N ALA A 73 -18.16 -6.53 8.40
CA ALA A 73 -17.43 -6.55 9.67
C ALA A 73 -15.96 -6.97 9.44
N PRO A 74 -14.95 -6.42 10.18
CA PRO A 74 -13.61 -6.98 10.12
C PRO A 74 -13.71 -8.47 10.30
N SER A 75 -13.01 -9.22 9.44
CA SER A 75 -13.04 -10.67 9.43
C SER A 75 -12.70 -11.28 10.81
N HIS A 76 -11.94 -10.52 11.62
CA HIS A 76 -11.43 -10.96 12.92
C HIS A 76 -11.54 -9.84 13.97
N PRO A 77 -12.73 -9.51 14.46
CA PRO A 77 -12.96 -8.37 15.36
C PRO A 77 -12.28 -8.50 16.73
N LYS A 78 -11.85 -9.70 17.11
CA LYS A 78 -11.18 -9.98 18.40
C LYS A 78 -9.66 -9.94 18.31
N ASP A 79 -9.09 -9.91 17.10
CA ASP A 79 -7.65 -9.86 16.93
C ASP A 79 -7.10 -8.44 17.16
N PRO A 80 -6.02 -8.29 17.94
CA PRO A 80 -5.37 -7.00 18.07
C PRO A 80 -4.84 -6.51 16.72
N VAL A 81 -5.03 -5.23 16.46
CA VAL A 81 -4.61 -4.57 15.22
C VAL A 81 -3.46 -3.63 15.50
N ARG A 82 -2.39 -3.73 14.71
CA ARG A 82 -1.30 -2.78 14.65
C ARG A 82 -1.51 -1.84 13.47
N VAL A 83 -1.28 -0.54 13.69
CA VAL A 83 -1.52 0.49 12.68
C VAL A 83 -0.24 1.26 12.37
N LEU A 84 -0.16 1.74 11.15
CA LEU A 84 0.77 2.77 10.68
C LEU A 84 -0.02 4.05 10.46
N THR A 85 0.39 5.15 11.12
CA THR A 85 -0.22 6.47 10.94
C THR A 85 0.81 7.48 10.48
N SER A 86 0.38 8.45 9.67
CA SER A 86 1.16 9.62 9.30
C SER A 86 0.26 10.86 9.35
N GLY A 87 0.70 11.91 10.06
CA GLY A 87 -0.11 13.11 10.26
C GLY A 87 -1.46 12.86 10.97
N GLY A 88 -1.57 11.78 11.75
CA GLY A 88 -2.82 11.38 12.43
C GLY A 88 -3.80 10.58 11.56
N VAL A 89 -3.46 10.30 10.30
CA VAL A 89 -4.25 9.50 9.35
C VAL A 89 -3.71 8.08 9.30
N PHE A 90 -4.60 7.08 9.24
CA PHE A 90 -4.24 5.68 9.05
C PHE A 90 -3.71 5.48 7.63
N GLN A 91 -2.49 4.94 7.54
CA GLN A 91 -1.84 4.61 6.28
C GLN A 91 -1.89 3.10 5.99
N SER A 92 -1.95 2.29 7.03
CA SER A 92 -2.06 0.84 6.92
C SER A 92 -2.39 0.21 8.27
N ALA A 93 -2.91 -1.01 8.23
CA ALA A 93 -3.17 -1.81 9.41
C ALA A 93 -2.86 -3.30 9.16
N THR A 94 -2.56 -4.02 10.24
CA THR A 94 -2.36 -5.48 10.22
C THR A 94 -2.86 -6.10 11.51
N TYR A 95 -3.47 -7.25 11.44
CA TYR A 95 -3.67 -8.09 12.62
C TYR A 95 -2.31 -8.55 13.17
N THR A 96 -2.21 -8.73 14.49
CA THR A 96 -0.96 -9.19 15.13
C THR A 96 -1.00 -10.67 15.53
N GLY A 97 -2.17 -11.33 15.39
CA GLY A 97 -2.41 -12.73 15.71
C GLY A 97 -2.22 -13.68 14.53
N GLU A 98 -3.04 -14.71 14.49
CA GLU A 98 -3.00 -15.74 13.44
C GLU A 98 -3.33 -15.18 12.05
N HIS A 99 -4.19 -14.16 12.00
CA HIS A 99 -4.67 -13.53 10.76
C HIS A 99 -3.76 -12.41 10.22
N ARG A 100 -2.50 -12.32 10.68
CA ARG A 100 -1.56 -11.22 10.34
C ARG A 100 -1.23 -11.07 8.86
N PHE A 101 -1.59 -12.03 8.02
CA PHE A 101 -1.47 -11.95 6.56
C PHE A 101 -2.77 -11.56 5.87
N GLU A 102 -3.87 -11.48 6.60
CA GLU A 102 -5.14 -11.03 6.08
C GLU A 102 -5.27 -9.50 6.18
N PRO A 103 -5.96 -8.85 5.24
CA PRO A 103 -6.16 -7.42 5.29
C PRO A 103 -7.16 -7.04 6.37
N VAL A 104 -6.89 -5.92 7.05
CA VAL A 104 -7.78 -5.32 8.05
C VAL A 104 -8.84 -4.45 7.36
N PHE A 105 -8.42 -3.61 6.41
CA PHE A 105 -9.32 -2.74 5.64
C PHE A 105 -9.93 -3.51 4.48
N GLU A 106 -11.23 -3.33 4.28
CA GLU A 106 -11.99 -4.10 3.29
C GLU A 106 -11.60 -3.75 1.86
N TYR A 107 -11.28 -2.49 1.57
CA TYR A 107 -10.90 -2.09 0.22
C TYR A 107 -9.70 -2.87 -0.34
N TYR A 108 -8.82 -3.39 0.52
CA TYR A 108 -7.74 -4.26 0.06
C TYR A 108 -8.25 -5.54 -0.59
N ARG A 109 -9.37 -6.11 -0.08
CA ARG A 109 -10.01 -7.27 -0.73
C ARG A 109 -10.61 -6.90 -2.08
N GLY A 110 -11.04 -5.66 -2.22
CA GLY A 110 -11.53 -5.11 -3.48
C GLY A 110 -10.49 -5.17 -4.59
N PHE A 111 -9.20 -5.10 -4.29
CA PHE A 111 -8.15 -5.26 -5.31
C PHE A 111 -8.15 -6.65 -5.97
N ASP A 112 -8.73 -7.67 -5.34
CA ASP A 112 -8.92 -8.99 -5.95
C ASP A 112 -9.84 -8.94 -7.19
N THR A 113 -10.56 -7.83 -7.40
CA THR A 113 -11.31 -7.59 -8.65
C THR A 113 -10.39 -7.63 -9.89
N MET A 114 -9.06 -7.47 -9.73
CA MET A 114 -8.13 -7.66 -10.85
C MET A 114 -8.28 -9.03 -11.53
N PHE A 115 -8.68 -10.06 -10.77
CA PHE A 115 -8.87 -11.41 -11.30
C PHE A 115 -10.07 -11.53 -12.25
N SER A 116 -10.93 -10.50 -12.35
CA SER A 116 -11.95 -10.44 -13.41
C SER A 116 -11.34 -10.42 -14.82
N ALA A 117 -10.08 -9.96 -14.95
CA ALA A 117 -9.33 -10.00 -16.21
C ALA A 117 -8.66 -11.36 -16.50
N GLU A 118 -8.75 -12.35 -15.60
CA GLU A 118 -8.09 -13.67 -15.72
C GLU A 118 -8.46 -14.39 -17.04
N SER A 119 -9.75 -14.46 -17.34
CA SER A 119 -10.25 -15.17 -18.53
C SER A 119 -9.85 -14.45 -19.85
N PRO A 120 -10.01 -13.14 -20.00
CA PRO A 120 -9.47 -12.41 -21.15
C PRO A 120 -7.97 -12.60 -21.34
N LEU A 121 -7.18 -12.50 -20.26
CA LEU A 121 -5.73 -12.68 -20.32
C LEU A 121 -5.35 -14.12 -20.72
N ALA A 122 -5.99 -15.13 -20.13
CA ALA A 122 -5.75 -16.53 -20.49
C ALA A 122 -6.09 -16.81 -21.95
N SER A 123 -7.15 -16.21 -22.45
CA SER A 123 -7.53 -16.34 -23.87
C SER A 123 -6.56 -15.68 -24.82
N ALA A 124 -6.00 -14.52 -24.44
CA ALA A 124 -5.08 -13.75 -25.28
C ALA A 124 -3.64 -14.27 -25.24
N PHE A 125 -3.17 -14.73 -24.08
CA PHE A 125 -1.75 -15.03 -23.83
C PHE A 125 -1.47 -16.47 -23.40
N GLY A 126 -2.51 -17.30 -23.15
CA GLY A 126 -2.36 -18.66 -22.65
C GLY A 126 -2.03 -18.78 -21.16
N HIS A 127 -2.06 -17.66 -20.43
CA HIS A 127 -1.89 -17.60 -18.98
C HIS A 127 -2.76 -16.48 -18.40
N GLY A 128 -3.19 -16.65 -17.15
CA GLY A 128 -3.97 -15.65 -16.43
C GLY A 128 -3.13 -14.57 -15.77
N MET A 129 -3.57 -14.12 -14.60
CA MET A 129 -2.92 -13.10 -13.80
C MET A 129 -1.62 -13.64 -13.19
N THR A 130 -0.47 -13.13 -13.63
CA THR A 130 0.86 -13.55 -13.15
C THR A 130 1.73 -12.40 -12.70
N ASP A 131 1.76 -11.31 -13.44
CA ASP A 131 2.66 -10.18 -13.20
C ASP A 131 1.85 -8.97 -12.71
N VAL A 132 2.05 -8.59 -11.45
CA VAL A 132 1.33 -7.51 -10.78
C VAL A 132 2.29 -6.44 -10.32
N LEU A 133 1.95 -5.17 -10.57
CA LEU A 133 2.64 -4.01 -10.00
C LEU A 133 1.74 -3.36 -8.96
N MET A 134 2.27 -3.10 -7.77
CA MET A 134 1.62 -2.29 -6.76
C MET A 134 2.40 -0.99 -6.54
N LEU A 135 1.74 0.12 -6.71
CA LEU A 135 2.22 1.47 -6.41
C LEU A 135 1.70 1.86 -5.03
N GLY A 136 2.63 2.12 -4.10
CA GLY A 136 2.35 2.26 -2.67
C GLY A 136 2.43 0.91 -1.95
N GLY A 137 3.36 0.80 -1.01
CA GLY A 137 3.54 -0.42 -0.20
C GLY A 137 2.89 -0.32 1.16
N GLY A 138 3.03 0.83 1.82
CA GLY A 138 2.56 1.06 3.18
C GLY A 138 2.97 -0.07 4.13
N GLY A 139 2.02 -0.68 4.82
CA GLY A 139 2.23 -1.86 5.67
C GLY A 139 2.22 -3.19 4.91
N PHE A 140 2.23 -3.18 3.59
CA PHE A 140 2.19 -4.39 2.74
C PHE A 140 0.97 -5.29 3.02
N ALA A 141 -0.17 -4.70 3.37
CA ALA A 141 -1.37 -5.46 3.70
C ALA A 141 -1.86 -6.29 2.50
N TYR A 142 -2.04 -5.64 1.33
CA TYR A 142 -2.44 -6.34 0.12
C TYR A 142 -1.38 -7.29 -0.44
N PRO A 143 -0.10 -6.95 -0.52
CA PRO A 143 0.97 -7.90 -0.87
C PRO A 143 0.95 -9.19 -0.05
N LYS A 144 0.73 -9.10 1.26
CA LYS A 144 0.62 -10.28 2.13
C LYS A 144 -0.59 -11.15 1.76
N HIS A 145 -1.75 -10.53 1.61
CA HIS A 145 -2.98 -11.21 1.20
C HIS A 145 -2.80 -11.92 -0.15
N LEU A 146 -2.38 -11.19 -1.17
CA LEU A 146 -2.21 -11.70 -2.53
C LEU A 146 -1.28 -12.92 -2.57
N LEU A 147 -0.11 -12.82 -1.96
CA LEU A 147 0.91 -13.87 -2.00
C LEU A 147 0.60 -15.09 -1.12
N THR A 148 -0.32 -14.97 -0.17
CA THR A 148 -0.77 -16.10 0.66
C THR A 148 -2.01 -16.80 0.12
N THR A 149 -2.80 -16.11 -0.71
CA THR A 149 -4.06 -16.64 -1.26
C THR A 149 -3.95 -17.09 -2.71
N ARG A 150 -2.93 -16.63 -3.46
CA ARG A 150 -2.73 -16.94 -4.88
C ARG A 150 -1.40 -17.61 -5.14
N GLU A 151 -1.30 -18.28 -6.28
CA GLU A 151 -0.11 -18.98 -6.76
C GLU A 151 0.34 -18.42 -8.12
N GLY A 152 1.63 -18.52 -8.42
CA GLY A 152 2.20 -18.08 -9.69
C GLY A 152 2.30 -16.56 -9.86
N ILE A 153 2.20 -15.80 -8.77
CA ILE A 153 2.23 -14.33 -8.80
C ILE A 153 3.65 -13.80 -8.70
N SER A 154 4.03 -12.96 -9.65
CA SER A 154 5.23 -12.11 -9.62
C SER A 154 4.80 -10.69 -9.28
N LEU A 155 4.97 -10.29 -8.02
CA LEU A 155 4.54 -9.00 -7.50
C LEU A 155 5.72 -8.03 -7.38
N ASP A 156 5.62 -6.88 -8.03
CA ASP A 156 6.49 -5.73 -7.84
C ASP A 156 5.77 -4.69 -6.97
N VAL A 157 6.43 -4.23 -5.93
CA VAL A 157 5.92 -3.17 -5.03
C VAL A 157 6.84 -1.97 -5.12
N VAL A 158 6.30 -0.81 -5.42
CA VAL A 158 7.03 0.47 -5.43
C VAL A 158 6.59 1.29 -4.22
N GLU A 159 7.52 1.54 -3.32
CA GLU A 159 7.31 2.35 -2.11
C GLU A 159 8.36 3.47 -2.09
N ILE A 160 7.90 4.72 -1.90
CA ILE A 160 8.79 5.86 -1.95
C ILE A 160 9.71 5.95 -0.73
N ASP A 161 9.25 5.44 0.42
CA ASP A 161 9.91 5.67 1.70
C ASP A 161 10.62 4.42 2.24
N PRO A 162 11.97 4.41 2.30
CA PRO A 162 12.72 3.28 2.84
C PRO A 162 12.43 3.03 4.32
N ALA A 163 12.01 4.06 5.09
CA ALA A 163 11.64 3.87 6.49
C ALA A 163 10.30 3.13 6.62
N VAL A 164 9.35 3.38 5.72
CA VAL A 164 8.09 2.64 5.64
C VAL A 164 8.36 1.18 5.28
N VAL A 165 9.19 0.90 4.28
CA VAL A 165 9.61 -0.48 3.92
C VAL A 165 10.25 -1.18 5.11
N SER A 166 11.19 -0.52 5.81
CA SER A 166 11.85 -1.08 6.99
C SER A 166 10.86 -1.34 8.14
N GLY A 167 9.89 -0.43 8.33
CA GLY A 167 8.81 -0.57 9.30
C GLY A 167 7.87 -1.73 8.99
N ALA A 168 7.49 -1.87 7.71
CA ALA A 168 6.65 -2.97 7.26
C ALA A 168 7.32 -4.32 7.47
N ARG A 169 8.60 -4.44 7.15
CA ARG A 169 9.37 -5.65 7.41
C ARG A 169 9.34 -6.05 8.88
N ARG A 170 9.65 -5.08 9.75
CA ARG A 170 9.87 -5.34 11.17
C ARG A 170 8.58 -5.51 11.97
N TRP A 171 7.53 -4.76 11.64
CA TRP A 171 6.33 -4.68 12.47
C TRP A 171 5.05 -5.12 11.77
N PHE A 172 5.05 -5.26 10.43
CA PHE A 172 3.92 -5.73 9.64
C PHE A 172 4.15 -7.11 9.02
N PHE A 173 5.09 -7.89 9.58
CA PHE A 173 5.32 -9.30 9.25
C PHE A 173 5.78 -9.57 7.82
N VAL A 174 6.37 -8.58 7.13
CA VAL A 174 6.89 -8.80 5.78
C VAL A 174 8.11 -9.73 5.80
N ASP A 175 8.99 -9.64 6.81
CA ASP A 175 10.11 -10.58 6.96
C ASP A 175 9.60 -12.01 7.18
N GLU A 176 8.55 -12.19 8.01
CA GLU A 176 7.95 -13.50 8.23
C GLU A 176 7.26 -14.05 6.97
N LEU A 177 6.59 -13.17 6.19
CA LEU A 177 6.04 -13.54 4.90
C LEU A 177 7.14 -14.09 3.97
N GLU A 178 8.26 -13.38 3.87
CA GLU A 178 9.39 -13.79 3.04
C GLU A 178 9.99 -15.13 3.49
N GLU A 179 10.14 -15.35 4.81
CA GLU A 179 10.60 -16.61 5.37
C GLU A 179 9.63 -17.77 5.05
N ARG A 180 8.34 -17.57 5.28
CA ARG A 180 7.32 -18.61 5.02
C ARG A 180 7.15 -18.91 3.54
N LEU A 181 7.21 -17.88 2.70
CA LEU A 181 7.14 -18.06 1.26
C LEU A 181 8.47 -18.55 0.66
N GLY A 182 9.59 -18.41 1.38
CA GLY A 182 10.94 -18.66 0.85
C GLY A 182 11.10 -20.02 0.17
N ASP A 183 10.62 -21.10 0.73
CA ASP A 183 10.72 -22.44 0.15
C ASP A 183 9.39 -22.91 -0.49
N ALA A 184 8.28 -22.75 0.21
CA ALA A 184 6.97 -23.18 -0.29
C ALA A 184 6.47 -22.30 -1.44
N ALA A 185 6.78 -21.00 -1.42
CA ALA A 185 6.35 -20.10 -2.49
C ALA A 185 7.21 -20.19 -3.74
N ARG A 186 8.51 -20.50 -3.61
CA ARG A 186 9.30 -20.88 -4.79
C ARG A 186 8.71 -22.09 -5.50
N ALA A 187 8.21 -23.06 -4.73
CA ALA A 187 7.51 -24.22 -5.28
C ALA A 187 6.17 -23.85 -5.94
N ARG A 188 5.51 -22.77 -5.47
CA ARG A 188 4.24 -22.24 -6.03
C ARG A 188 4.44 -21.16 -7.09
N GLY A 189 5.67 -20.74 -7.38
CA GLY A 189 5.99 -19.72 -8.37
C GLY A 189 5.79 -18.27 -7.91
N ASN A 190 5.42 -18.02 -6.65
CA ASN A 190 5.25 -16.65 -6.13
C ASN A 190 6.59 -15.94 -5.94
N ARG A 191 6.63 -14.66 -6.29
CA ARG A 191 7.79 -13.78 -6.13
C ARG A 191 7.33 -12.41 -5.67
N MET A 192 8.13 -11.74 -4.85
CA MET A 192 7.93 -10.33 -4.51
C MET A 192 9.25 -9.57 -4.66
N ARG A 193 9.18 -8.38 -5.27
CA ARG A 193 10.29 -7.42 -5.32
C ARG A 193 9.81 -6.09 -4.81
N VAL A 194 10.65 -5.41 -4.05
CA VAL A 194 10.35 -4.08 -3.51
C VAL A 194 11.32 -3.08 -4.10
N PHE A 195 10.79 -2.03 -4.70
CA PHE A 195 11.55 -0.91 -5.24
C PHE A 195 11.32 0.32 -4.36
N VAL A 196 12.40 0.88 -3.85
CA VAL A 196 12.32 2.18 -3.14
C VAL A 196 12.48 3.27 -4.19
N ALA A 197 11.35 3.81 -4.66
CA ALA A 197 11.31 4.79 -5.72
C ALA A 197 10.00 5.60 -5.69
N ASP A 198 10.02 6.78 -6.31
CA ASP A 198 8.81 7.51 -6.66
C ASP A 198 8.01 6.74 -7.72
N ALA A 199 6.70 6.51 -7.48
CA ALA A 199 5.85 5.68 -8.33
C ALA A 199 5.66 6.29 -9.73
N ARG A 200 5.53 7.63 -9.84
CA ARG A 200 5.40 8.30 -11.12
C ARG A 200 6.69 8.20 -11.93
N ALA A 201 7.83 8.43 -11.29
CA ALA A 201 9.13 8.26 -11.93
C ALA A 201 9.35 6.80 -12.37
N PHE A 202 8.91 5.82 -11.57
CA PHE A 202 8.95 4.40 -11.94
C PHE A 202 8.13 4.10 -13.20
N LEU A 203 6.94 4.70 -13.34
CA LEU A 203 6.10 4.54 -14.52
C LEU A 203 6.70 5.20 -15.78
N ASP A 204 7.30 6.39 -15.62
CA ASP A 204 7.81 7.20 -16.74
C ASP A 204 9.15 6.71 -17.28
N GLN A 205 10.00 6.14 -16.44
CA GLN A 205 11.33 5.71 -16.83
C GLN A 205 11.31 4.32 -17.46
N GLN A 206 11.59 4.26 -18.73
CA GLN A 206 11.59 3.00 -19.48
C GLN A 206 12.82 2.12 -19.22
N ASP A 207 14.00 2.70 -18.90
CA ASP A 207 15.24 1.93 -18.85
C ASP A 207 16.25 2.32 -17.75
N ARG A 208 16.14 3.47 -17.11
CA ARG A 208 17.19 4.01 -16.23
C ARG A 208 17.06 3.76 -14.75
N LEU A 209 15.86 3.53 -14.23
CA LEU A 209 15.65 3.25 -12.80
C LEU A 209 16.26 1.93 -12.35
N PHE A 210 16.54 1.04 -13.28
CA PHE A 210 17.08 -0.28 -13.00
C PHE A 210 18.60 -0.31 -12.84
N GLU A 211 19.27 0.81 -13.05
CA GLU A 211 20.66 1.01 -12.63
C GLU A 211 20.83 1.37 -11.16
N VAL A 212 19.75 1.64 -10.45
CA VAL A 212 19.80 1.83 -9.00
C VAL A 212 20.20 0.50 -8.37
N SER A 213 21.48 0.43 -8.15
CA SER A 213 22.28 -0.53 -7.40
C SER A 213 21.48 -1.50 -6.56
N LEU A 214 21.18 -2.67 -7.12
CA LEU A 214 20.99 -3.86 -6.31
C LEU A 214 22.30 -4.04 -5.53
N PRO A 215 22.31 -4.10 -4.20
CA PRO A 215 23.52 -4.32 -3.47
C PRO A 215 24.12 -5.64 -3.93
N ASP A 216 25.40 -5.60 -4.31
CA ASP A 216 26.17 -6.80 -4.60
C ASP A 216 26.16 -7.68 -3.33
N PRO A 217 25.62 -8.89 -3.39
CA PRO A 217 25.57 -9.77 -2.22
C PRO A 217 26.98 -10.10 -1.66
N ALA A 218 28.07 -9.84 -2.43
CA ALA A 218 29.44 -10.00 -1.99
C ALA A 218 29.94 -8.88 -1.05
N HIS A 219 29.25 -7.73 -0.97
CA HIS A 219 29.65 -6.61 -0.11
C HIS A 219 28.67 -6.41 1.04
N ARG A 220 28.64 -7.35 1.99
CA ARG A 220 28.14 -7.08 3.34
C ARG A 220 29.18 -6.26 4.11
N SER A 221 29.30 -4.98 3.82
CA SER A 221 30.04 -4.08 4.71
C SER A 221 29.13 -3.60 5.82
N VAL A 222 29.61 -3.78 7.04
CA VAL A 222 28.93 -3.52 8.34
C VAL A 222 28.87 -2.03 8.67
N HIS A 223 28.63 -1.16 7.71
CA HIS A 223 28.44 0.27 7.98
C HIS A 223 27.02 0.70 7.58
N ALA A 224 26.22 0.85 8.63
CA ALA A 224 24.89 1.42 8.61
C ALA A 224 24.91 2.86 8.09
N GLY A 225 24.78 3.06 6.80
CA GLY A 225 24.56 4.32 6.14
C GLY A 225 23.60 4.07 5.02
N HIS A 226 22.34 4.45 5.21
CA HIS A 226 21.28 4.70 4.22
C HIS A 226 21.51 4.08 2.82
N GLN A 227 21.47 2.77 2.71
CA GLN A 227 21.41 2.07 1.44
C GLN A 227 19.99 1.57 1.22
N ALA A 228 19.44 1.94 0.07
CA ALA A 228 18.18 1.38 -0.41
C ALA A 228 18.34 -0.15 -0.49
N HIS A 229 17.68 -0.85 0.42
CA HIS A 229 17.66 -2.31 0.42
C HIS A 229 16.64 -2.75 -0.62
N THR A 230 17.12 -3.13 -1.78
CA THR A 230 16.30 -3.91 -2.71
C THR A 230 16.16 -5.31 -2.12
N LEU A 231 14.96 -5.60 -1.63
CA LEU A 231 14.63 -6.91 -1.10
C LEU A 231 14.38 -7.85 -2.26
N ASN A 232 15.31 -8.73 -2.51
CA ASN A 232 15.10 -9.83 -3.42
C ASN A 232 15.26 -11.16 -2.67
N PRO A 233 14.22 -11.64 -2.00
CA PRO A 233 14.28 -12.92 -1.29
C PRO A 233 14.32 -14.12 -2.24
N PHE A 234 14.00 -13.93 -3.54
CA PHE A 234 13.67 -15.03 -4.45
C PHE A 234 14.57 -15.18 -5.68
N GLY A 235 15.64 -14.40 -5.78
CA GLY A 235 16.53 -14.51 -6.93
C GLY A 235 17.82 -13.72 -6.78
N SER A 236 18.75 -13.93 -7.71
CA SER A 236 19.97 -13.14 -7.77
C SER A 236 19.70 -11.75 -8.33
N ALA A 237 20.58 -10.78 -8.06
CA ALA A 237 20.57 -9.47 -8.70
C ALA A 237 20.56 -9.56 -10.24
N ARG A 238 21.12 -10.64 -10.78
CA ARG A 238 21.12 -10.95 -12.20
C ARG A 238 19.72 -11.30 -12.69
N ASP A 239 18.98 -12.14 -11.95
CA ASP A 239 17.63 -12.56 -12.33
C ASP A 239 16.66 -11.37 -12.30
N ALA A 240 16.81 -10.46 -11.31
CA ALA A 240 16.06 -9.22 -11.26
C ALA A 240 16.34 -8.33 -12.48
N ARG A 241 17.63 -8.16 -12.87
CA ARG A 241 18.02 -7.37 -14.06
C ARG A 241 17.53 -7.98 -15.35
N GLU A 242 17.60 -9.30 -15.48
CA GLU A 242 17.19 -10.02 -16.69
C GLU A 242 15.66 -9.99 -16.85
N HIS A 243 14.93 -10.15 -15.77
CA HIS A 243 13.49 -10.01 -15.73
C HIS A 243 13.02 -8.57 -16.06
N LEU A 244 13.72 -7.56 -15.56
CA LEU A 244 13.42 -6.16 -15.82
C LEU A 244 13.77 -5.72 -17.26
N ARG A 245 14.77 -6.32 -17.88
CA ARG A 245 15.12 -6.05 -19.30
C ARG A 245 14.10 -6.59 -20.29
N GLY A 246 13.36 -7.63 -19.91
CA GLY A 246 12.40 -8.30 -20.79
C GLY A 246 10.93 -7.96 -20.56
N ARG A 247 10.54 -7.41 -19.40
CA ARG A 247 9.15 -7.23 -19.02
C ARG A 247 8.92 -5.87 -18.34
N LEU A 248 8.52 -4.93 -19.17
CA LEU A 248 8.03 -3.64 -18.73
C LEU A 248 6.49 -3.60 -18.68
N GLN A 249 5.81 -4.75 -18.78
CA GLN A 249 4.36 -4.84 -18.83
C GLN A 249 3.85 -5.81 -17.75
N TYR A 250 2.73 -5.41 -17.14
CA TYR A 250 2.06 -6.13 -16.07
C TYR A 250 0.66 -6.55 -16.50
N ASN A 251 0.15 -7.64 -15.94
CA ASN A 251 -1.24 -8.03 -16.12
C ASN A 251 -2.18 -7.11 -15.33
N ALA A 252 -1.74 -6.69 -14.13
CA ALA A 252 -2.46 -5.73 -13.31
C ALA A 252 -1.51 -4.67 -12.72
N ILE A 253 -2.02 -3.46 -12.59
CA ILE A 253 -1.38 -2.38 -11.83
C ILE A 253 -2.38 -1.89 -10.78
N VAL A 254 -1.97 -1.91 -9.52
CA VAL A 254 -2.74 -1.42 -8.37
C VAL A 254 -2.09 -0.14 -7.85
N ASN A 255 -2.86 0.91 -7.66
CA ASN A 255 -2.40 2.18 -7.09
C ASN A 255 -3.09 2.44 -5.74
N ASP A 256 -2.28 2.47 -4.69
CA ASP A 256 -2.66 2.80 -3.31
C ASP A 256 -1.67 3.83 -2.72
N CYS A 257 -1.37 4.87 -3.51
CA CYS A 257 -0.40 5.91 -3.13
C CYS A 257 -1.10 7.12 -2.52
N PHE A 258 -0.76 7.41 -1.26
CA PHE A 258 -1.28 8.56 -0.52
C PHE A 258 -0.16 9.33 0.19
N VAL A 259 -0.39 10.62 0.42
CA VAL A 259 0.40 11.46 1.32
C VAL A 259 -0.54 11.99 2.41
N GLY A 260 -0.53 11.35 3.57
CA GLY A 260 -1.57 11.55 4.58
C GLY A 260 -2.92 11.06 4.06
N ALA A 261 -3.93 11.93 4.03
CA ALA A 261 -5.26 11.62 3.49
C ALA A 261 -5.39 11.91 1.98
N GLU A 262 -4.39 12.56 1.37
CA GLU A 262 -4.48 13.03 0.00
C GLU A 262 -3.87 12.02 -0.97
N PRO A 263 -4.52 11.71 -2.09
CA PRO A 263 -3.94 10.89 -3.14
C PRO A 263 -2.76 11.61 -3.79
N VAL A 264 -1.81 10.86 -4.32
CA VAL A 264 -0.65 11.44 -5.03
C VAL A 264 -1.09 12.05 -6.36
N ALA A 265 -1.20 13.37 -6.42
CA ALA A 265 -1.72 14.11 -7.57
C ALA A 265 -1.04 13.74 -8.91
N SER A 266 0.29 13.53 -8.92
CA SER A 266 1.04 13.15 -10.11
C SER A 266 0.67 11.76 -10.67
N LEU A 267 -0.04 10.91 -9.90
CA LEU A 267 -0.54 9.62 -10.36
C LEU A 267 -2.00 9.68 -10.82
N ALA A 268 -2.69 10.80 -10.59
CA ALA A 268 -4.08 11.00 -10.96
C ALA A 268 -4.28 11.62 -12.35
N THR A 269 -3.21 12.04 -13.02
CA THR A 269 -3.25 12.80 -14.29
C THR A 269 -3.46 11.91 -15.52
N LEU A 270 -3.90 12.50 -16.62
CA LEU A 270 -4.04 11.80 -17.91
C LEU A 270 -2.70 11.25 -18.39
N GLU A 271 -1.62 11.98 -18.16
CA GLU A 271 -0.26 11.57 -18.53
C GLU A 271 0.16 10.34 -17.72
N ALA A 272 -0.19 10.28 -16.43
CA ALA A 272 0.00 9.08 -15.61
C ALA A 272 -0.85 7.91 -16.09
N ALA A 273 -2.14 8.14 -16.37
CA ALA A 273 -3.05 7.11 -16.90
C ALA A 273 -2.51 6.51 -18.22
N GLN A 274 -1.97 7.34 -19.09
CA GLN A 274 -1.32 6.89 -20.33
C GLN A 274 -0.03 6.11 -20.07
N ALA A 275 0.77 6.51 -19.08
CA ALA A 275 1.97 5.77 -18.66
C ALA A 275 1.61 4.40 -18.10
N ILE A 276 0.58 4.34 -17.22
CA ILE A 276 0.03 3.10 -16.68
C ILE A 276 -0.45 2.18 -17.81
N ARG A 277 -1.24 2.70 -18.76
CA ARG A 277 -1.74 1.91 -19.90
C ARG A 277 -0.61 1.32 -20.74
N ARG A 278 0.48 2.06 -20.95
CA ARG A 278 1.67 1.53 -21.67
C ARG A 278 2.38 0.42 -20.91
N ARG A 279 2.24 0.37 -19.58
CA ARG A 279 2.82 -0.65 -18.70
C ARG A 279 1.92 -1.86 -18.50
N LEU A 280 0.68 -1.81 -18.95
CA LEU A 280 -0.20 -2.97 -18.98
C LEU A 280 0.00 -3.77 -20.26
N VAL A 281 -0.08 -5.10 -20.16
CA VAL A 281 -0.26 -5.96 -21.31
C VAL A 281 -1.60 -5.64 -22.00
N PRO A 282 -1.79 -5.94 -23.28
CA PRO A 282 -3.11 -5.85 -23.89
C PRO A 282 -4.14 -6.66 -23.09
N GLY A 283 -5.23 -6.03 -22.69
CA GLY A 283 -6.25 -6.67 -21.84
C GLY A 283 -5.94 -6.68 -20.34
N GLY A 284 -4.83 -6.06 -19.93
CA GLY A 284 -4.51 -5.86 -18.53
C GLY A 284 -5.45 -4.87 -17.84
N ILE A 285 -5.38 -4.81 -16.52
CA ILE A 285 -6.31 -4.08 -15.68
C ILE A 285 -5.58 -3.14 -14.72
N TYR A 286 -6.10 -1.93 -14.55
CA TYR A 286 -5.64 -0.95 -13.58
C TYR A 286 -6.71 -0.75 -12.50
N LEU A 287 -6.28 -0.72 -11.24
CA LEU A 287 -7.13 -0.43 -10.10
C LEU A 287 -6.50 0.68 -9.27
N THR A 288 -7.26 1.67 -8.89
CA THR A 288 -6.79 2.74 -7.99
C THR A 288 -7.75 2.92 -6.83
N ASN A 289 -7.21 3.00 -5.63
CA ASN A 289 -7.95 3.41 -4.45
C ASN A 289 -8.18 4.93 -4.51
N VAL A 290 -9.42 5.34 -4.36
CA VAL A 290 -9.86 6.73 -4.31
C VAL A 290 -10.60 6.93 -3.00
N VAL A 291 -10.07 7.79 -2.15
CA VAL A 291 -10.73 8.20 -0.91
C VAL A 291 -11.59 9.42 -1.19
N SER A 292 -12.85 9.36 -0.79
CA SER A 292 -13.81 10.44 -0.88
C SER A 292 -14.39 10.74 0.49
N ARG A 293 -14.84 11.97 0.71
CA ARG A 293 -15.48 12.38 1.95
C ARG A 293 -16.99 12.42 1.75
N ASP A 294 -17.65 11.28 1.84
CA ASP A 294 -19.08 11.18 1.64
C ASP A 294 -19.89 11.93 2.73
N ASN A 295 -19.35 12.07 3.93
CA ASN A 295 -19.97 12.86 5.01
C ASN A 295 -20.30 14.30 4.62
N CYS A 296 -19.70 14.86 3.57
CA CYS A 296 -20.01 16.16 2.99
C CYS A 296 -20.46 16.09 1.53
N GLY A 297 -20.60 14.88 0.95
CA GLY A 297 -21.01 14.69 -0.44
C GLY A 297 -19.96 15.16 -1.45
N ASP A 298 -18.68 15.25 -1.07
CA ASP A 298 -17.63 15.69 -1.98
C ASP A 298 -17.03 14.50 -2.75
N LEU A 299 -17.60 14.23 -3.90
CA LEU A 299 -17.13 13.23 -4.86
C LEU A 299 -16.28 13.84 -5.99
N THR A 300 -15.81 15.09 -5.83
CA THR A 300 -15.12 15.81 -6.91
C THR A 300 -13.92 15.02 -7.42
N PHE A 301 -13.04 14.56 -6.53
CA PHE A 301 -11.84 13.82 -6.94
C PHE A 301 -12.21 12.47 -7.60
N LEU A 302 -13.22 11.75 -7.11
CA LEU A 302 -13.70 10.52 -7.74
C LEU A 302 -14.19 10.78 -9.17
N ARG A 303 -14.98 11.82 -9.36
CA ARG A 303 -15.53 12.23 -10.67
C ARG A 303 -14.43 12.62 -11.65
N ASP A 304 -13.43 13.37 -11.18
CA ASP A 304 -12.27 13.79 -11.98
C ASP A 304 -11.39 12.59 -12.35
N GLN A 305 -11.19 11.67 -11.42
CA GLN A 305 -10.43 10.45 -11.66
C GLN A 305 -11.11 9.54 -12.69
N VAL A 306 -12.43 9.37 -12.60
CA VAL A 306 -13.23 8.61 -13.59
C VAL A 306 -13.17 9.29 -14.97
N ALA A 307 -13.35 10.61 -15.03
CA ALA A 307 -13.23 11.36 -16.28
C ALA A 307 -11.84 11.24 -16.90
N THR A 308 -10.79 11.32 -16.08
CA THR A 308 -9.39 11.19 -16.52
C THR A 308 -9.10 9.81 -17.09
N LEU A 309 -9.49 8.75 -16.37
CA LEU A 309 -9.27 7.37 -16.81
C LEU A 309 -10.07 7.01 -18.04
N SER A 310 -11.31 7.55 -18.19
CA SER A 310 -12.14 7.35 -19.39
C SER A 310 -11.54 7.97 -20.66
N ARG A 311 -10.54 8.85 -20.54
CA ARG A 311 -9.75 9.35 -21.69
C ARG A 311 -8.63 8.42 -22.10
N ALA A 312 -8.20 7.53 -21.21
CA ALA A 312 -7.08 6.62 -21.46
C ALA A 312 -7.52 5.18 -21.73
N PHE A 313 -8.65 4.74 -21.17
CA PHE A 313 -9.12 3.36 -21.23
C PHE A 313 -10.52 3.27 -21.84
N LEU A 314 -10.87 2.11 -22.39
CA LEU A 314 -12.19 1.87 -23.00
C LEU A 314 -13.30 1.66 -21.95
N HIS A 315 -12.96 1.01 -20.84
CA HIS A 315 -13.92 0.67 -19.79
C HIS A 315 -13.39 1.20 -18.44
N VAL A 316 -14.25 1.90 -17.71
CA VAL A 316 -13.97 2.38 -16.36
C VAL A 316 -15.15 1.99 -15.47
N HIS A 317 -14.86 1.40 -14.32
CA HIS A 317 -15.85 0.93 -13.35
C HIS A 317 -15.58 1.57 -12.00
N ILE A 318 -16.62 1.81 -11.22
CA ILE A 318 -16.56 2.33 -9.85
C ILE A 318 -17.11 1.23 -8.93
N VAL A 319 -16.33 0.84 -7.94
CA VAL A 319 -16.74 -0.11 -6.90
C VAL A 319 -16.65 0.59 -5.55
N PRO A 320 -17.78 0.86 -4.87
CA PRO A 320 -17.75 1.36 -3.50
C PRO A 320 -17.15 0.31 -2.56
N CYS A 321 -16.31 0.75 -1.64
CA CYS A 321 -15.73 -0.07 -0.58
C CYS A 321 -16.10 0.58 0.74
N GLU A 322 -17.27 0.21 1.28
CA GLU A 322 -17.79 0.77 2.52
C GLU A 322 -17.07 0.11 3.71
N ASP A 323 -16.34 0.90 4.47
CA ASP A 323 -15.74 0.48 5.73
C ASP A 323 -16.22 1.39 6.87
N GLU A 324 -17.48 1.20 7.28
CA GLU A 324 -18.20 2.04 8.26
C GLU A 324 -17.44 2.23 9.59
N ARG A 325 -16.42 1.42 9.86
CA ARG A 325 -15.71 1.39 11.15
C ARG A 325 -14.54 2.35 11.21
N PHE A 326 -14.05 2.83 10.09
CA PHE A 326 -12.85 3.66 10.05
C PHE A 326 -13.12 5.15 9.88
N GLY A 327 -14.38 5.58 10.06
CA GLY A 327 -14.69 6.96 10.39
C GLY A 327 -15.02 7.88 9.24
N GLY A 328 -15.87 7.46 8.32
CA GLY A 328 -16.59 8.41 7.46
C GLY A 328 -15.79 8.97 6.29
N GLU A 329 -14.75 8.30 5.87
CA GLU A 329 -14.17 8.44 4.53
C GLU A 329 -14.48 7.14 3.78
N ASP A 330 -15.14 7.26 2.63
CA ASP A 330 -15.45 6.11 1.80
C ASP A 330 -14.32 5.86 0.81
N ASN A 331 -13.90 4.61 0.72
CA ASN A 331 -12.99 4.17 -0.32
C ASN A 331 -13.80 3.74 -1.55
N PHE A 332 -13.35 4.16 -2.71
CA PHE A 332 -13.84 3.68 -3.99
C PHE A 332 -12.69 3.06 -4.76
N LEU A 333 -12.91 1.89 -5.33
CA LEU A 333 -12.00 1.40 -6.35
C LEU A 333 -12.47 1.89 -7.71
N VAL A 334 -11.60 2.61 -8.40
CA VAL A 334 -11.79 2.93 -9.81
C VAL A 334 -10.96 1.96 -10.62
N ILE A 335 -11.61 1.19 -11.48
CA ILE A 335 -11.04 0.10 -12.26
C ILE A 335 -11.09 0.49 -13.72
N ALA A 336 -9.94 0.43 -14.40
CA ALA A 336 -9.83 0.81 -15.81
C ALA A 336 -9.14 -0.29 -16.64
N THR A 337 -9.69 -0.60 -17.79
CA THR A 337 -9.19 -1.65 -18.70
C THR A 337 -9.65 -1.41 -20.14
N ASP A 338 -8.94 -2.02 -21.09
CA ASP A 338 -9.39 -2.07 -22.50
C ASP A 338 -10.15 -3.37 -22.82
N SER A 339 -10.28 -4.29 -21.87
CA SER A 339 -11.02 -5.54 -22.03
C SER A 339 -12.46 -5.42 -21.51
N ASP A 340 -13.36 -6.14 -22.15
CA ASP A 340 -14.71 -6.34 -21.64
C ASP A 340 -14.67 -7.34 -20.48
N VAL A 341 -14.59 -6.80 -19.25
CA VAL A 341 -14.55 -7.59 -18.01
C VAL A 341 -15.83 -7.35 -17.20
N SER A 342 -16.33 -8.41 -16.59
CA SER A 342 -17.47 -8.30 -15.66
C SER A 342 -16.97 -7.88 -14.28
N VAL A 343 -17.50 -6.79 -13.76
CA VAL A 343 -17.27 -6.28 -12.39
C VAL A 343 -18.62 -6.21 -11.67
N PRO A 344 -19.07 -7.30 -11.03
CA PRO A 344 -20.43 -7.39 -10.48
C PRO A 344 -20.74 -6.35 -9.40
N ALA A 345 -19.74 -5.90 -8.63
CA ALA A 345 -19.90 -4.89 -7.59
C ALA A 345 -19.84 -3.45 -8.11
N ALA A 346 -19.66 -3.25 -9.43
CA ALA A 346 -19.60 -1.91 -10.00
C ALA A 346 -20.97 -1.22 -9.97
N VAL A 347 -20.96 0.05 -9.58
CA VAL A 347 -22.13 0.91 -9.65
C VAL A 347 -22.19 1.61 -11.01
N PRO A 348 -23.40 1.75 -11.62
CA PRO A 348 -23.54 2.46 -12.88
C PRO A 348 -23.38 3.97 -12.69
N TYR A 349 -22.82 4.63 -13.68
CA TYR A 349 -22.76 6.09 -13.78
C TYR A 349 -23.01 6.54 -15.22
N ASP A 350 -23.36 7.78 -15.42
CA ASP A 350 -23.61 8.40 -16.73
C ASP A 350 -22.62 9.54 -17.02
N GLU A 351 -22.72 10.15 -18.19
CA GLU A 351 -21.86 11.26 -18.59
C GLU A 351 -21.97 12.48 -17.65
N GLY A 352 -23.12 12.67 -17.00
CA GLY A 352 -23.35 13.74 -16.03
C GLY A 352 -22.57 13.57 -14.72
N PHE A 353 -22.09 12.35 -14.45
CA PHE A 353 -21.25 12.08 -13.31
C PHE A 353 -19.80 12.56 -13.52
N LEU A 354 -19.31 12.60 -14.76
CA LEU A 354 -17.92 12.89 -15.08
C LEU A 354 -17.50 14.30 -14.63
N GLY A 355 -16.34 14.39 -14.00
CA GLY A 355 -15.70 15.63 -13.59
C GLY A 355 -14.72 16.18 -14.63
N GLU A 356 -13.69 16.88 -14.16
CA GLU A 356 -12.65 17.44 -15.00
C GLU A 356 -11.54 16.43 -15.27
N VAL A 357 -10.89 16.53 -16.43
CA VAL A 357 -9.72 15.70 -16.76
C VAL A 357 -8.48 16.32 -16.13
N LEU A 358 -7.89 15.61 -15.20
CA LEU A 358 -6.67 16.03 -14.52
C LEU A 358 -5.44 15.92 -15.44
N ARG A 359 -4.52 16.88 -15.36
CA ARG A 359 -3.30 16.94 -16.17
C ARG A 359 -2.09 17.31 -15.32
N ASP A 360 -0.89 16.98 -15.83
CA ASP A 360 0.41 17.37 -15.20
C ASP A 360 0.61 18.87 -15.08
#